data_7385e79b3b3c3b19bc18b031ef9b9589
#
_entry.id   7385e79b3b3c3b19bc18b031ef9b9589
#
_cell.length_a   1.000
_cell.length_b   1.000
_cell.length_c   1.000
_cell.angle_alpha   90.00
_cell.angle_beta   90.00
_cell.angle_gamma   90.00
#
_symmetry.space_group_name_H-M   'P 1'
#
loop_
_entity.id
_entity.type
_entity.pdbx_description
1 polymer ?
#
loop_
_entity_poly.entity_id
_entity_poly.type
_entity_poly.pdbx_seq_one_letter_code
_entity_poly.pdbx_strand_id
1 'polypeptide(L)'
;MADELLKRVMPNNVEAEQSVIGAMLMDRDAITIASEILTVDDFYQKQYGILFEAMVELYTENVPVDLITLQNRLKEKDVPPEISSLEFVRDMITKVPTSVNVGTYAKIVSEKAALRRLIRVNEEIASACYAGKDSVEEIMEDTEKKIFQVLQRKTNDEFVPIKDVVLNALDKIEAASRMKGSVTGMPTGFIDLDYKTSGFQPSDLILIAARP
;
A
#
# COMPACT_ATOMS: atom_id res chain seq x y z
N MET A 1 -31.85 13.12 7.71
CA MET A 1 -31.03 11.88 7.59
C MET A 1 -31.04 11.23 6.19
N ALA A 2 -32.11 11.29 5.38
CA ALA A 2 -32.11 10.73 4.03
C ALA A 2 -31.40 11.61 2.98
N ASP A 3 -31.31 12.91 3.20
CA ASP A 3 -30.77 13.90 2.24
C ASP A 3 -29.23 14.03 2.32
N GLU A 4 -28.59 13.61 3.41
CA GLU A 4 -27.13 13.59 3.57
C GLU A 4 -26.45 12.40 2.87
N LEU A 5 -27.20 11.35 2.50
CA LEU A 5 -26.68 10.18 1.79
C LEU A 5 -26.44 10.45 0.29
N LEU A 6 -27.00 11.53 -0.27
CA LEU A 6 -26.99 11.82 -1.71
C LEU A 6 -25.72 12.52 -2.23
N LYS A 7 -24.74 12.85 -1.37
CA LYS A 7 -23.47 13.47 -1.79
C LYS A 7 -22.25 12.89 -1.09
N ARG A 8 -22.14 11.57 -1.01
CA ARG A 8 -20.89 10.97 -0.55
C ARG A 8 -19.87 11.02 -1.68
N VAL A 9 -19.04 12.05 -1.67
CA VAL A 9 -17.86 12.10 -2.54
C VAL A 9 -16.84 11.11 -2.00
N MET A 10 -16.29 10.28 -2.88
CA MET A 10 -15.22 9.35 -2.50
C MET A 10 -14.02 10.10 -1.90
N PRO A 11 -13.38 9.58 -0.84
CA PRO A 11 -12.22 10.21 -0.22
C PRO A 11 -11.13 10.51 -1.24
N ASN A 12 -10.71 11.78 -1.33
CA ASN A 12 -9.68 12.22 -2.25
C ASN A 12 -8.88 13.40 -1.65
N ASN A 13 -7.74 13.71 -2.25
CA ASN A 13 -7.02 14.94 -2.05
C ASN A 13 -6.32 15.30 -3.38
N VAL A 14 -7.04 16.04 -4.22
CA VAL A 14 -6.58 16.40 -5.57
C VAL A 14 -5.31 17.23 -5.51
N GLU A 15 -5.13 18.10 -4.51
CA GLU A 15 -3.92 18.91 -4.33
C GLU A 15 -2.69 18.05 -4.05
N ALA A 16 -2.84 17.02 -3.21
CA ALA A 16 -1.76 16.06 -2.95
C ALA A 16 -1.43 15.25 -4.21
N GLU A 17 -2.43 14.79 -4.96
CA GLU A 17 -2.22 14.09 -6.24
C GLU A 17 -1.45 14.96 -7.24
N GLN A 18 -1.85 16.22 -7.41
CA GLN A 18 -1.14 17.19 -8.26
C GLN A 18 0.29 17.40 -7.79
N SER A 19 0.48 17.49 -6.46
CA SER A 19 1.79 17.71 -5.87
C SER A 19 2.74 16.53 -6.11
N VAL A 20 2.23 15.29 -6.08
CA VAL A 20 3.02 14.10 -6.45
C VAL A 20 3.46 14.18 -7.91
N ILE A 21 2.52 14.38 -8.83
CA ILE A 21 2.81 14.46 -10.27
C ILE A 21 3.80 15.58 -10.60
N GLY A 22 3.59 16.77 -10.04
CA GLY A 22 4.50 17.90 -10.25
C GLY A 22 5.89 17.68 -9.65
N ALA A 23 6.00 17.04 -8.48
CA ALA A 23 7.29 16.68 -7.88
C ALA A 23 8.07 15.68 -8.75
N MET A 24 7.39 14.67 -9.30
CA MET A 24 7.98 13.68 -10.21
C MET A 24 8.50 14.30 -11.52
N LEU A 25 7.87 15.38 -12.00
CA LEU A 25 8.34 16.14 -13.17
C LEU A 25 9.55 17.04 -12.86
N MET A 26 9.72 17.44 -11.60
CA MET A 26 10.82 18.34 -11.18
C MET A 26 12.06 17.56 -10.76
N ASP A 27 11.90 16.33 -10.27
CA ASP A 27 12.97 15.58 -9.64
C ASP A 27 12.84 14.08 -9.94
N ARG A 28 13.93 13.50 -10.45
CA ARG A 28 14.01 12.08 -10.78
C ARG A 28 13.89 11.18 -9.54
N ASP A 29 14.43 11.60 -8.40
CA ASP A 29 14.37 10.84 -7.15
C ASP A 29 12.94 10.79 -6.61
N ALA A 30 12.12 11.81 -6.89
CA ALA A 30 10.72 11.82 -6.52
C ALA A 30 9.92 10.72 -7.23
N ILE A 31 10.34 10.28 -8.43
CA ILE A 31 9.69 9.16 -9.14
C ILE A 31 9.90 7.86 -8.36
N THR A 32 11.11 7.60 -7.89
CA THR A 32 11.42 6.42 -7.08
C THR A 32 10.58 6.40 -5.81
N ILE A 33 10.60 7.49 -5.04
CA ILE A 33 9.85 7.60 -3.79
C ILE A 33 8.34 7.44 -4.00
N ALA A 34 7.80 8.05 -5.05
CA ALA A 34 6.37 7.94 -5.35
C ALA A 34 5.98 6.53 -5.81
N SER A 35 6.80 5.87 -6.64
CA SER A 35 6.53 4.52 -7.15
C SER A 35 6.65 3.42 -6.09
N GLU A 36 7.40 3.66 -5.02
CA GLU A 36 7.44 2.77 -3.85
C GLU A 36 6.14 2.82 -3.03
N ILE A 37 5.43 3.96 -3.03
CA ILE A 37 4.26 4.19 -2.16
C ILE A 37 2.95 4.04 -2.93
N LEU A 38 2.92 4.42 -4.22
CA LEU A 38 1.71 4.55 -5.02
C LEU A 38 1.70 3.62 -6.24
N THR A 39 0.49 3.26 -6.62
CA THR A 39 0.17 2.62 -7.90
C THR A 39 -0.79 3.50 -8.70
N VAL A 40 -0.99 3.20 -9.99
CA VAL A 40 -1.90 3.92 -10.89
C VAL A 40 -3.31 4.03 -10.31
N ASP A 41 -3.80 2.95 -9.69
CA ASP A 41 -5.15 2.86 -9.12
C ASP A 41 -5.35 3.71 -7.85
N ASP A 42 -4.26 4.23 -7.28
CA ASP A 42 -4.31 5.05 -6.06
C ASP A 42 -4.72 6.50 -6.33
N PHE A 43 -4.75 6.92 -7.58
CA PHE A 43 -5.21 8.25 -7.97
C PHE A 43 -6.73 8.31 -8.10
N TYR A 44 -7.33 9.34 -7.50
CA TYR A 44 -8.75 9.62 -7.66
C TYR A 44 -9.05 10.17 -9.04
N GLN A 45 -8.19 11.08 -9.52
CA GLN A 45 -8.25 11.62 -10.86
C GLN A 45 -7.53 10.68 -11.82
N LYS A 46 -8.28 10.03 -12.72
CA LYS A 46 -7.73 9.11 -13.72
C LYS A 46 -6.58 9.70 -14.53
N GLN A 47 -6.67 10.99 -14.84
CA GLN A 47 -5.63 11.72 -15.58
C GLN A 47 -4.29 11.71 -14.86
N TYR A 48 -4.27 11.81 -13.53
CA TYR A 48 -3.02 11.75 -12.76
C TYR A 48 -2.44 10.34 -12.69
N GLY A 49 -3.31 9.31 -12.63
CA GLY A 49 -2.87 7.92 -12.75
C GLY A 49 -2.18 7.64 -14.09
N ILE A 50 -2.73 8.17 -15.20
CA ILE A 50 -2.14 8.05 -16.54
C ILE A 50 -0.78 8.76 -16.62
N LEU A 51 -0.66 9.96 -16.07
CA LEU A 51 0.61 10.68 -16.01
C LEU A 51 1.65 9.93 -15.17
N PHE A 52 1.24 9.44 -14.01
CA PHE A 52 2.08 8.65 -13.11
C PHE A 52 2.64 7.42 -13.83
N GLU A 53 1.78 6.63 -14.48
CA GLU A 53 2.18 5.44 -15.24
C GLU A 53 3.19 5.78 -16.34
N ALA A 54 2.90 6.79 -17.15
CA ALA A 54 3.78 7.20 -18.23
C ALA A 54 5.17 7.67 -17.72
N MET A 55 5.22 8.36 -16.59
CA MET A 55 6.50 8.77 -15.98
C MET A 55 7.28 7.60 -15.39
N VAL A 56 6.62 6.65 -14.75
CA VAL A 56 7.27 5.43 -14.23
C VAL A 56 7.82 4.57 -15.37
N GLU A 57 7.09 4.44 -16.48
CA GLU A 57 7.57 3.73 -17.68
C GLU A 57 8.83 4.40 -18.25
N LEU A 58 8.80 5.71 -18.49
CA LEU A 58 9.96 6.46 -18.99
C LEU A 58 11.16 6.29 -18.06
N TYR A 59 10.94 6.36 -16.74
CA TYR A 59 11.97 6.17 -15.74
C TYR A 59 12.59 4.76 -15.82
N THR A 60 11.75 3.73 -15.93
CA THR A 60 12.19 2.32 -16.01
C THR A 60 12.99 2.06 -17.29
N GLU A 61 12.63 2.71 -18.40
CA GLU A 61 13.33 2.65 -19.67
C GLU A 61 14.63 3.52 -19.69
N ASN A 62 14.97 4.18 -18.59
CA ASN A 62 16.06 5.14 -18.48
C ASN A 62 15.96 6.32 -19.46
N VAL A 63 14.75 6.68 -19.89
CA VAL A 63 14.49 7.88 -20.69
C VAL A 63 14.34 9.07 -19.72
N PRO A 64 14.90 10.25 -20.05
CA PRO A 64 14.67 11.46 -19.24
C PRO A 64 13.18 11.77 -19.14
N VAL A 65 12.73 12.09 -17.93
CA VAL A 65 11.32 12.46 -17.68
C VAL A 65 11.24 14.00 -17.70
N ASP A 66 10.77 14.52 -18.82
CA ASP A 66 10.53 15.96 -19.01
C ASP A 66 9.22 16.19 -19.76
N LEU A 67 8.83 17.47 -19.93
CA LEU A 67 7.57 17.85 -20.60
C LEU A 67 7.45 17.27 -22.02
N ILE A 68 8.57 17.17 -22.75
CA ILE A 68 8.58 16.76 -24.15
C ILE A 68 8.46 15.23 -24.25
N THR A 69 9.28 14.53 -23.49
CA THR A 69 9.32 13.06 -23.47
C THR A 69 8.00 12.49 -22.93
N LEU A 70 7.46 13.11 -21.88
CA LEU A 70 6.16 12.73 -21.31
C LEU A 70 5.03 12.97 -22.32
N GLN A 71 5.00 14.13 -22.99
CA GLN A 71 3.99 14.41 -24.00
C GLN A 71 4.05 13.40 -25.17
N ASN A 72 5.25 13.04 -25.60
CA ASN A 72 5.45 12.02 -26.65
C ASN A 72 4.87 10.68 -26.19
N ARG A 73 5.22 10.23 -24.99
CA ARG A 73 4.73 8.96 -24.42
C ARG A 73 3.19 8.96 -24.32
N LEU A 74 2.58 10.06 -23.88
CA LEU A 74 1.13 10.18 -23.80
C LEU A 74 0.46 10.12 -25.17
N LYS A 75 1.08 10.67 -26.20
CA LYS A 75 0.58 10.55 -27.60
C LYS A 75 0.69 9.14 -28.14
N GLU A 76 1.78 8.43 -27.82
CA GLU A 76 1.97 7.01 -28.22
C GLU A 76 0.90 6.09 -27.58
N LYS A 77 0.41 6.46 -26.38
CA LYS A 77 -0.66 5.74 -25.67
C LYS A 77 -2.08 6.16 -26.07
N ASP A 78 -2.25 6.96 -27.12
CA ASP A 78 -3.56 7.49 -27.56
C ASP A 78 -4.36 8.19 -26.43
N VAL A 79 -3.64 8.85 -25.51
CA VAL A 79 -4.27 9.59 -24.39
C VAL A 79 -4.97 10.84 -24.94
N PRO A 80 -6.19 11.17 -24.46
CA PRO A 80 -6.94 12.33 -24.91
C PRO A 80 -6.12 13.64 -24.86
N PRO A 81 -6.32 14.54 -25.85
CA PRO A 81 -5.56 15.79 -25.96
C PRO A 81 -5.63 16.69 -24.71
N GLU A 82 -6.73 16.60 -23.96
CA GLU A 82 -6.92 17.34 -22.72
C GLU A 82 -5.88 17.01 -21.65
N ILE A 83 -5.39 15.75 -21.65
CA ILE A 83 -4.40 15.24 -20.67
C ILE A 83 -2.99 15.31 -21.25
N SER A 84 -2.85 15.13 -22.58
CA SER A 84 -1.56 15.12 -23.26
C SER A 84 -1.08 16.52 -23.71
N SER A 85 -1.83 17.58 -23.42
CA SER A 85 -1.45 18.95 -23.77
C SER A 85 -0.27 19.44 -22.92
N LEU A 86 0.64 20.19 -23.55
CA LEU A 86 1.76 20.82 -22.86
C LEU A 86 1.30 21.80 -21.76
N GLU A 87 0.16 22.44 -21.96
CA GLU A 87 -0.41 23.38 -21.01
C GLU A 87 -0.85 22.66 -19.74
N PHE A 88 -1.55 21.53 -19.87
CA PHE A 88 -1.96 20.72 -18.72
C PHE A 88 -0.76 20.20 -17.92
N VAL A 89 0.25 19.66 -18.58
CA VAL A 89 1.44 19.11 -17.90
C VAL A 89 2.26 20.25 -17.25
N ARG A 90 2.37 21.42 -17.89
CA ARG A 90 3.05 22.60 -17.32
C ARG A 90 2.33 23.12 -16.07
N ASP A 91 1.01 23.08 -16.06
CA ASP A 91 0.20 23.50 -14.92
C ASP A 91 0.47 22.67 -13.66
N MET A 92 0.86 21.39 -13.84
CA MET A 92 1.25 20.50 -12.72
C MET A 92 2.52 20.98 -12.03
N ILE A 93 3.51 21.45 -12.80
CA ILE A 93 4.79 21.93 -12.24
C ILE A 93 4.60 23.27 -11.52
N THR A 94 3.79 24.19 -12.09
CA THR A 94 3.60 25.52 -11.52
C THR A 94 2.88 25.53 -10.17
N LYS A 95 2.12 24.49 -9.87
CA LYS A 95 1.36 24.37 -8.61
C LYS A 95 2.17 23.75 -7.47
N VAL A 96 3.34 23.19 -7.75
CA VAL A 96 4.16 22.50 -6.75
C VAL A 96 5.36 23.37 -6.36
N PRO A 97 5.44 23.82 -5.10
CA PRO A 97 6.54 24.67 -4.66
C PRO A 97 7.86 23.92 -4.46
N THR A 98 7.85 22.60 -4.23
CA THR A 98 9.05 21.81 -3.96
C THR A 98 8.80 20.30 -4.14
N SER A 99 9.80 19.57 -4.65
CA SER A 99 9.79 18.11 -4.77
C SER A 99 10.11 17.39 -3.45
N VAL A 100 10.69 18.09 -2.46
CA VAL A 100 11.21 17.51 -1.20
C VAL A 100 10.14 16.75 -0.41
N ASN A 101 8.90 17.16 -0.48
CA ASN A 101 7.80 16.60 0.32
C ASN A 101 7.01 15.48 -0.40
N VAL A 102 7.49 14.98 -1.54
CA VAL A 102 6.78 13.97 -2.35
C VAL A 102 6.32 12.77 -1.53
N GLY A 103 7.17 12.23 -0.64
CA GLY A 103 6.83 11.10 0.21
C GLY A 103 5.65 11.38 1.15
N THR A 104 5.53 12.62 1.66
CA THR A 104 4.37 13.03 2.48
C THR A 104 3.10 13.11 1.65
N TYR A 105 3.17 13.71 0.45
CA TYR A 105 2.02 13.78 -0.45
C TYR A 105 1.58 12.40 -0.94
N ALA A 106 2.53 11.54 -1.29
CA ALA A 106 2.26 10.16 -1.68
C ALA A 106 1.54 9.37 -0.57
N LYS A 107 1.94 9.53 0.69
CA LYS A 107 1.24 8.93 1.84
C LYS A 107 -0.20 9.41 1.98
N ILE A 108 -0.47 10.70 1.80
CA ILE A 108 -1.83 11.27 1.82
C ILE A 108 -2.68 10.63 0.72
N VAL A 109 -2.15 10.51 -0.51
CA VAL A 109 -2.85 9.88 -1.63
C VAL A 109 -3.14 8.41 -1.33
N SER A 110 -2.16 7.66 -0.84
CA SER A 110 -2.28 6.25 -0.46
C SER A 110 -3.34 6.03 0.63
N GLU A 111 -3.39 6.88 1.66
CA GLU A 111 -4.42 6.83 2.70
C GLU A 111 -5.83 7.04 2.14
N LYS A 112 -6.01 8.02 1.25
CA LYS A 112 -7.30 8.25 0.59
C LYS A 112 -7.69 7.10 -0.34
N ALA A 113 -6.72 6.53 -1.03
CA ALA A 113 -6.92 5.34 -1.87
C ALA A 113 -7.35 4.12 -1.03
N ALA A 114 -6.71 3.90 0.11
CA ALA A 114 -7.08 2.82 1.03
C ALA A 114 -8.54 2.95 1.52
N LEU A 115 -8.97 4.17 1.86
CA LEU A 115 -10.37 4.43 2.22
C LEU A 115 -11.34 4.14 1.05
N ARG A 116 -10.98 4.52 -0.18
CA ARG A 116 -11.79 4.21 -1.37
C ARG A 116 -11.91 2.71 -1.61
N ARG A 117 -10.81 1.95 -1.44
CA ARG A 117 -10.83 0.48 -1.55
C ARG A 117 -11.73 -0.14 -0.48
N LEU A 118 -11.62 0.30 0.76
CA LEU A 118 -12.50 -0.16 1.85
C LEU A 118 -13.97 0.12 1.56
N ILE A 119 -14.31 1.31 1.05
CA ILE A 119 -15.69 1.65 0.68
C ILE A 119 -16.20 0.69 -0.40
N ARG A 120 -15.43 0.48 -1.49
CA ARG A 120 -15.82 -0.42 -2.57
C ARG A 120 -16.05 -1.86 -2.08
N VAL A 121 -15.12 -2.38 -1.27
CA VAL A 121 -15.25 -3.74 -0.72
C VAL A 121 -16.48 -3.86 0.16
N ASN A 122 -16.78 -2.86 1.01
CA ASN A 122 -18.00 -2.87 1.82
C ASN A 122 -19.28 -2.81 0.98
N GLU A 123 -19.29 -2.03 -0.12
CA GLU A 123 -20.41 -1.97 -1.05
C GLU A 123 -20.64 -3.32 -1.76
N GLU A 124 -19.56 -3.99 -2.16
CA GLU A 124 -19.62 -5.33 -2.76
C GLU A 124 -20.17 -6.37 -1.76
N ILE A 125 -19.66 -6.36 -0.51
CA ILE A 125 -20.13 -7.26 0.55
C ILE A 125 -21.61 -7.02 0.82
N ALA A 126 -22.01 -5.76 1.00
CA ALA A 126 -23.42 -5.42 1.21
C ALA A 126 -24.30 -5.89 0.04
N SER A 127 -23.83 -5.71 -1.20
CA SER A 127 -24.56 -6.15 -2.38
C SER A 127 -24.71 -7.67 -2.45
N ALA A 128 -23.66 -8.43 -2.08
CA ALA A 128 -23.71 -9.89 -2.02
C ALA A 128 -24.72 -10.38 -0.95
N CYS A 129 -24.71 -9.75 0.24
CA CYS A 129 -25.67 -10.05 1.29
C CYS A 129 -27.13 -9.79 0.86
N TYR A 130 -27.38 -8.67 0.17
CA TYR A 130 -28.73 -8.36 -0.33
C TYR A 130 -29.17 -9.27 -1.48
N ALA A 131 -28.23 -9.73 -2.30
CA ALA A 131 -28.54 -10.62 -3.44
C ALA A 131 -29.00 -12.02 -2.97
N GLY A 132 -28.47 -12.51 -1.83
CA GLY A 132 -28.86 -13.79 -1.22
C GLY A 132 -28.70 -14.99 -2.13
N LYS A 133 -27.73 -14.96 -3.06
CA LYS A 133 -27.49 -16.03 -4.05
C LYS A 133 -26.54 -17.11 -3.51
N ASP A 134 -25.61 -16.71 -2.68
CA ASP A 134 -24.56 -17.54 -2.14
C ASP A 134 -24.91 -17.95 -0.70
N SER A 135 -24.32 -19.02 -0.19
CA SER A 135 -24.49 -19.43 1.20
C SER A 135 -23.83 -18.42 2.15
N VAL A 136 -24.27 -18.41 3.41
CA VAL A 136 -23.71 -17.49 4.42
C VAL A 136 -22.21 -17.76 4.62
N GLU A 137 -21.82 -19.03 4.59
CA GLU A 137 -20.44 -19.46 4.74
C GLU A 137 -19.56 -18.92 3.59
N GLU A 138 -20.02 -19.03 2.35
CA GLU A 138 -19.33 -18.52 1.17
C GLU A 138 -19.17 -16.98 1.21
N ILE A 139 -20.23 -16.26 1.63
CA ILE A 139 -20.16 -14.80 1.78
C ILE A 139 -19.16 -14.41 2.86
N MET A 140 -19.11 -15.14 3.98
CA MET A 140 -18.15 -14.87 5.06
C MET A 140 -16.70 -15.10 4.60
N GLU A 141 -16.42 -16.20 3.91
CA GLU A 141 -15.09 -16.52 3.38
C GLU A 141 -14.63 -15.48 2.35
N ASP A 142 -15.50 -15.09 1.41
CA ASP A 142 -15.18 -14.06 0.43
C ASP A 142 -14.94 -12.69 1.08
N THR A 143 -15.73 -12.35 2.10
CA THR A 143 -15.56 -11.13 2.90
C THR A 143 -14.20 -11.09 3.58
N GLU A 144 -13.81 -12.17 4.28
CA GLU A 144 -12.51 -12.27 4.93
C GLU A 144 -11.37 -12.09 3.93
N LYS A 145 -11.44 -12.78 2.80
CA LYS A 145 -10.46 -12.70 1.73
C LYS A 145 -10.31 -11.28 1.16
N LYS A 146 -11.42 -10.61 0.89
CA LYS A 146 -11.42 -9.24 0.35
C LYS A 146 -10.86 -8.22 1.33
N ILE A 147 -11.25 -8.30 2.60
CA ILE A 147 -10.72 -7.42 3.66
C ILE A 147 -9.23 -7.67 3.85
N PHE A 148 -8.80 -8.93 3.88
CA PHE A 148 -7.39 -9.29 4.02
C PHE A 148 -6.54 -8.73 2.87
N GLN A 149 -7.01 -8.78 1.63
CA GLN A 149 -6.32 -8.20 0.48
C GLN A 149 -6.13 -6.67 0.61
N VAL A 150 -7.12 -5.96 1.16
CA VAL A 150 -6.99 -4.50 1.41
C VAL A 150 -5.93 -4.21 2.47
N LEU A 151 -5.86 -5.05 3.52
CA LEU A 151 -4.90 -4.89 4.60
C LEU A 151 -3.46 -5.26 4.16
N GLN A 152 -3.30 -6.33 3.39
CA GLN A 152 -1.98 -6.78 2.92
C GLN A 152 -1.25 -5.75 2.05
N ARG A 153 -1.96 -5.00 1.19
CA ARG A 153 -1.33 -3.95 0.38
C ARG A 153 -0.66 -2.87 1.22
N LYS A 154 -1.13 -2.64 2.45
CA LYS A 154 -0.53 -1.69 3.39
C LYS A 154 0.75 -2.23 4.05
N THR A 155 0.91 -3.56 4.10
CA THR A 155 2.03 -4.22 4.81
C THR A 155 3.23 -4.50 3.90
N ASN A 156 3.07 -4.43 2.57
CA ASN A 156 4.17 -4.66 1.63
C ASN A 156 5.21 -3.52 1.57
N ASP A 157 4.95 -2.38 2.23
CA ASP A 157 5.80 -1.18 2.17
C ASP A 157 6.73 -1.01 3.37
N GLU A 158 6.75 -1.93 4.33
CA GLU A 158 7.65 -1.80 5.48
C GLU A 158 8.97 -2.55 5.26
N PHE A 159 9.89 -1.95 4.50
CA PHE A 159 11.31 -2.13 4.80
C PHE A 159 11.54 -1.54 6.20
N VAL A 160 11.58 -2.44 7.20
CA VAL A 160 11.90 -2.02 8.57
C VAL A 160 13.37 -1.60 8.58
N PRO A 161 13.70 -0.35 8.97
CA PRO A 161 15.08 0.07 9.07
C PRO A 161 15.87 -0.91 9.93
N ILE A 162 17.05 -1.33 9.49
CA ILE A 162 17.89 -2.30 10.19
C ILE A 162 18.13 -1.88 11.65
N LYS A 163 18.18 -0.59 11.91
CA LYS A 163 18.29 -0.03 13.27
C LYS A 163 17.16 -0.50 14.17
N ASP A 164 15.91 -0.48 13.70
CA ASP A 164 14.74 -0.88 14.49
C ASP A 164 14.70 -2.40 14.69
N VAL A 165 15.14 -3.16 13.68
CA VAL A 165 15.32 -4.61 13.82
C VAL A 165 16.37 -4.94 14.88
N VAL A 166 17.49 -4.24 14.87
CA VAL A 166 18.57 -4.43 15.86
C VAL A 166 18.11 -4.04 17.26
N LEU A 167 17.43 -2.91 17.43
CA LEU A 167 16.90 -2.50 18.74
C LEU A 167 15.90 -3.53 19.27
N ASN A 168 14.95 -3.99 18.47
CA ASN A 168 14.01 -5.05 18.86
C ASN A 168 14.70 -6.37 19.20
N ALA A 169 15.78 -6.72 18.51
CA ALA A 169 16.57 -7.91 18.81
C ALA A 169 17.30 -7.78 20.15
N LEU A 170 17.88 -6.60 20.45
CA LEU A 170 18.53 -6.32 21.72
C LEU A 170 17.53 -6.39 22.88
N ASP A 171 16.35 -5.79 22.74
CA ASP A 171 15.29 -5.86 23.76
C ASP A 171 14.86 -7.32 24.03
N LYS A 172 14.74 -8.15 22.99
CA LYS A 172 14.43 -9.58 23.15
C LYS A 172 15.55 -10.34 23.86
N ILE A 173 16.81 -10.06 23.53
CA ILE A 173 17.98 -10.67 24.18
C ILE A 173 18.03 -10.26 25.66
N GLU A 174 17.79 -8.98 25.96
CA GLU A 174 17.77 -8.49 27.35
C GLU A 174 16.62 -9.11 28.15
N ALA A 175 15.42 -9.20 27.56
CA ALA A 175 14.29 -9.88 28.19
C ALA A 175 14.58 -11.35 28.47
N ALA A 176 15.16 -12.07 27.49
CA ALA A 176 15.57 -13.47 27.68
C ALA A 176 16.65 -13.64 28.76
N SER A 177 17.62 -12.71 28.83
CA SER A 177 18.66 -12.72 29.86
C SER A 177 18.10 -12.51 31.27
N ARG A 178 17.00 -11.78 31.41
CA ARG A 178 16.32 -11.57 32.71
C ARG A 178 15.45 -12.76 33.13
N MET A 179 15.06 -13.62 32.19
CA MET A 179 14.32 -14.85 32.50
C MET A 179 15.26 -15.91 33.12
N LYS A 180 15.08 -16.24 34.39
CA LYS A 180 15.86 -17.28 35.10
C LYS A 180 15.46 -18.72 34.70
N GLY A 181 14.68 -18.94 33.61
CA GLY A 181 14.21 -20.24 33.13
C GLY A 181 14.93 -20.69 31.88
N SER A 182 15.02 -22.01 31.67
CA SER A 182 15.58 -22.61 30.46
C SER A 182 14.64 -22.54 29.24
N VAL A 183 13.40 -22.08 29.43
CA VAL A 183 12.35 -22.05 28.38
C VAL A 183 12.03 -20.60 28.07
N THR A 184 12.35 -20.16 26.85
CA THR A 184 12.07 -18.78 26.36
C THR A 184 10.73 -18.70 25.61
N GLY A 185 10.23 -19.82 25.13
CA GLY A 185 8.94 -19.95 24.44
C GLY A 185 7.82 -20.51 25.32
N MET A 186 6.75 -21.01 24.70
CA MET A 186 5.66 -21.69 25.39
C MET A 186 6.12 -23.09 25.85
N PRO A 187 6.08 -23.40 27.15
CA PRO A 187 6.50 -24.70 27.63
C PRO A 187 5.53 -25.80 27.16
N THR A 188 6.08 -26.93 26.73
CA THR A 188 5.31 -28.11 26.32
C THR A 188 4.87 -28.98 27.49
N GLY A 189 5.52 -28.85 28.62
CA GLY A 189 5.35 -29.69 29.81
C GLY A 189 6.23 -30.95 29.79
N PHE A 190 6.95 -31.21 28.71
CA PHE A 190 7.95 -32.30 28.63
C PHE A 190 9.34 -31.73 28.85
N ILE A 191 9.91 -31.99 30.05
CA ILE A 191 11.15 -31.35 30.52
C ILE A 191 12.30 -31.48 29.52
N ASP A 192 12.51 -32.71 28.98
CA ASP A 192 13.59 -32.98 28.04
C ASP A 192 13.37 -32.29 26.68
N LEU A 193 12.13 -32.16 26.25
CA LEU A 193 11.77 -31.47 25.02
C LEU A 193 11.98 -29.96 25.18
N ASP A 194 11.47 -29.39 26.27
CA ASP A 194 11.59 -28.00 26.60
C ASP A 194 13.07 -27.58 26.77
N TYR A 195 13.89 -28.46 27.34
CA TYR A 195 15.34 -28.23 27.46
C TYR A 195 16.04 -28.17 26.09
N LYS A 196 15.62 -29.00 25.13
CA LYS A 196 16.22 -29.09 23.78
C LYS A 196 15.72 -28.01 22.84
N THR A 197 14.46 -27.59 22.95
CA THR A 197 13.81 -26.66 22.05
C THR A 197 13.68 -25.25 22.62
N SER A 198 13.93 -25.06 23.92
CA SER A 198 13.61 -23.84 24.68
C SER A 198 12.11 -23.47 24.64
N GLY A 199 11.24 -24.49 24.46
CA GLY A 199 9.81 -24.33 24.25
C GLY A 199 9.44 -23.96 22.81
N PHE A 200 8.15 -23.91 22.52
CA PHE A 200 7.65 -23.52 21.19
C PHE A 200 7.75 -22.01 20.99
N GLN A 201 8.36 -21.60 19.89
CA GLN A 201 8.57 -20.21 19.57
C GLN A 201 7.44 -19.64 18.68
N PRO A 202 7.13 -18.36 18.75
CA PRO A 202 6.24 -17.72 17.78
C PRO A 202 6.73 -17.95 16.35
N SER A 203 5.82 -18.29 15.44
CA SER A 203 6.07 -18.61 14.02
C SER A 203 6.68 -19.99 13.74
N ASP A 204 6.84 -20.86 14.73
CA ASP A 204 7.25 -22.25 14.50
C ASP A 204 6.08 -23.08 13.93
N LEU A 205 6.35 -23.85 12.87
CA LEU A 205 5.44 -24.88 12.40
C LEU A 205 5.73 -26.19 13.15
N ILE A 206 4.78 -26.62 13.97
CA ILE A 206 4.93 -27.82 14.80
C ILE A 206 4.04 -28.93 14.26
N LEU A 207 4.68 -30.04 13.84
CA LEU A 207 3.99 -31.24 13.36
C LEU A 207 4.08 -32.34 14.40
N ILE A 208 2.93 -32.82 14.87
CA ILE A 208 2.83 -33.96 15.80
C ILE A 208 2.32 -35.16 15.01
N ALA A 209 3.15 -36.19 14.93
CA ALA A 209 2.78 -37.47 14.30
C ALA A 209 2.81 -38.61 15.33
N ALA A 210 1.73 -39.36 15.38
CA ALA A 210 1.62 -40.55 16.25
C ALA A 210 1.07 -41.73 15.48
N ARG A 211 1.37 -42.94 15.98
CA ARG A 211 0.69 -44.15 15.51
C ARG A 211 -0.68 -44.24 16.17
N PRO A 212 -1.70 -44.75 15.44
CA PRO A 212 -3.01 -44.99 15.99
C PRO A 212 -2.97 -46.03 17.11
#